data_8c95ddc7194a2647a895aa08f6452d77
#
_entry.id   8c95ddc7194a2647a895aa08f6452d77
#
_cell.length_a   1.000
_cell.length_b   1.000
_cell.length_c   1.000
_cell.angle_alpha   90.00
_cell.angle_beta   90.00
_cell.angle_gamma   90.00
#
_symmetry.space_group_name_H-M   'P 1'
#
loop_
_entity.id
_entity.type
_entity.pdbx_description
1 polymer ?
#
loop_
_entity_poly.entity_id
_entity_poly.type
_entity_poly.pdbx_seq_one_letter_code
_entity_poly.pdbx_strand_id
1 'polypeptide(L)'
;MPEQLTDLEDKKLVTLARSVRARTGAAEGVAVRDTDGRTYAGASVARPSLQLSAVAVTVAMAVSSGSGGLEAVVVLGGAGAVLGNDLSVIRDFAGEGVPVHRVDARGQLVDSLTS
;
A
#
# COMPACT_ATOMS: atom_id res chain seq x y z
N MET A 1 3.61 16.95 -15.79
CA MET A 1 2.38 16.16 -15.95
C MET A 1 2.51 14.89 -15.13
N PRO A 2 1.63 14.63 -14.21
CA PRO A 2 1.73 13.41 -13.44
C PRO A 2 1.49 12.21 -14.35
N GLU A 3 2.26 11.18 -14.14
CA GLU A 3 2.03 9.92 -14.81
C GLU A 3 0.75 9.29 -14.28
N GLN A 4 0.08 8.54 -15.12
CA GLN A 4 -1.08 7.76 -14.74
C GLN A 4 -0.69 6.30 -14.65
N LEU A 5 -1.28 5.59 -13.72
CA LEU A 5 -1.15 4.15 -13.69
C LEU A 5 -1.86 3.59 -14.91
N THR A 6 -1.14 2.83 -15.70
CA THR A 6 -1.68 2.22 -16.93
C THR A 6 -2.00 0.74 -16.77
N ASP A 7 -1.36 0.07 -15.82
CA ASP A 7 -1.60 -1.34 -15.56
C ASP A 7 -2.96 -1.51 -14.89
N LEU A 8 -3.84 -2.33 -15.49
CA LEU A 8 -5.18 -2.56 -14.96
C LEU A 8 -5.15 -3.20 -13.57
N GLU A 9 -4.17 -4.07 -13.31
CA GLU A 9 -4.05 -4.70 -12.00
C GLU A 9 -3.63 -3.69 -10.94
N ASP A 10 -2.79 -2.72 -11.30
CA ASP A 10 -2.42 -1.65 -10.39
C ASP A 10 -3.61 -0.72 -10.12
N LYS A 11 -4.44 -0.46 -11.13
CA LYS A 11 -5.67 0.33 -10.93
C LYS A 11 -6.64 -0.36 -9.96
N LYS A 12 -6.70 -1.68 -9.99
CA LYS A 12 -7.50 -2.43 -9.01
C LYS A 12 -7.00 -2.21 -7.59
N LEU A 13 -5.68 -2.11 -7.41
CA LEU A 13 -5.12 -1.82 -6.10
C LEU A 13 -5.54 -0.44 -5.60
N VAL A 14 -5.61 0.55 -6.48
CA VAL A 14 -6.11 1.88 -6.10
C VAL A 14 -7.53 1.77 -5.58
N THR A 15 -8.39 1.04 -6.25
CA THR A 15 -9.79 0.84 -5.83
C THR A 15 -9.85 0.18 -4.45
N LEU A 16 -9.06 -0.85 -4.22
CA LEU A 16 -9.01 -1.54 -2.94
C LEU A 16 -8.53 -0.63 -1.81
N ALA A 17 -7.48 0.14 -2.07
CA ALA A 17 -6.94 1.09 -1.08
C ALA A 17 -7.96 2.17 -0.73
N ARG A 18 -8.67 2.69 -1.71
CA ARG A 18 -9.74 3.67 -1.47
C ARG A 18 -10.87 3.08 -0.64
N SER A 19 -11.26 1.87 -0.98
CA SER A 19 -12.36 1.20 -0.28
C SER A 19 -12.04 0.95 1.19
N VAL A 20 -10.85 0.45 1.50
CA VAL A 20 -10.49 0.16 2.88
C VAL A 20 -10.33 1.46 3.68
N ARG A 21 -9.77 2.49 3.08
CA ARG A 21 -9.65 3.79 3.75
C ARG A 21 -11.02 4.38 4.06
N ALA A 22 -11.92 4.37 3.08
CA ALA A 22 -13.26 4.92 3.26
C ALA A 22 -14.05 4.16 4.32
N ARG A 23 -13.97 2.84 4.30
CA ARG A 23 -14.71 1.98 5.22
C ARG A 23 -14.27 2.20 6.67
N THR A 24 -12.99 2.44 6.88
CA THR A 24 -12.42 2.57 8.22
C THR A 24 -12.33 4.01 8.71
N GLY A 25 -12.44 4.98 7.82
CA GLY A 25 -12.22 6.39 8.16
C GLY A 25 -10.76 6.71 8.48
N ALA A 26 -9.84 5.86 8.10
CA ALA A 26 -8.43 6.03 8.43
C ALA A 26 -7.76 7.11 7.57
N ALA A 27 -6.58 7.55 8.01
CA ALA A 27 -5.81 8.54 7.27
C ALA A 27 -5.29 7.97 5.95
N GLU A 28 -4.93 6.70 5.95
CA GLU A 28 -4.35 6.05 4.77
C GLU A 28 -4.92 4.66 4.55
N GLY A 29 -4.97 4.26 3.28
CA GLY A 29 -5.25 2.89 2.88
C GLY A 29 -4.13 2.40 1.97
N VAL A 30 -3.83 1.13 2.07
CA VAL A 30 -2.80 0.48 1.27
C VAL A 30 -3.38 -0.78 0.67
N ALA A 31 -3.02 -1.06 -0.56
CA ALA A 31 -3.32 -2.34 -1.18
C ALA A 31 -2.05 -2.88 -1.83
N VAL A 32 -1.86 -4.17 -1.76
CA VAL A 32 -0.71 -4.85 -2.34
C VAL A 32 -1.17 -6.03 -3.17
N ARG A 33 -0.37 -6.38 -4.16
CA ARG A 33 -0.52 -7.63 -4.92
C ARG A 33 0.71 -8.46 -4.65
N ASP A 34 0.51 -9.70 -4.25
CA ASP A 34 1.64 -10.58 -4.00
C ASP A 34 2.09 -11.29 -5.27
N THR A 35 3.15 -12.08 -5.15
CA THR A 35 3.74 -12.78 -6.29
C THR A 35 2.86 -13.89 -6.84
N ASP A 36 1.81 -14.28 -6.11
CA ASP A 36 0.82 -15.26 -6.57
C ASP A 36 -0.43 -14.59 -7.15
N GLY A 37 -0.45 -13.27 -7.23
CA GLY A 37 -1.58 -12.52 -7.75
C GLY A 37 -2.69 -12.25 -6.73
N ARG A 38 -2.51 -12.63 -5.48
CA ARG A 38 -3.46 -12.31 -4.41
C ARG A 38 -3.30 -10.88 -3.98
N THR A 39 -4.40 -10.29 -3.53
CA THR A 39 -4.40 -8.90 -3.07
C THR A 39 -4.75 -8.81 -1.59
N TYR A 40 -4.14 -7.85 -0.91
CA TYR A 40 -4.43 -7.55 0.48
C TYR A 40 -4.59 -6.05 0.60
N ALA A 41 -5.53 -5.62 1.44
CA ALA A 41 -5.75 -4.20 1.67
C ALA A 41 -5.91 -3.94 3.16
N GLY A 42 -5.27 -2.89 3.64
CA GLY A 42 -5.34 -2.51 5.04
C GLY A 42 -5.26 -1.01 5.20
N ALA A 43 -5.75 -0.52 6.32
CA ALA A 43 -5.76 0.89 6.65
C ALA A 43 -4.88 1.14 7.87
N SER A 44 -4.45 2.40 8.04
CA SER A 44 -3.69 2.79 9.21
C SER A 44 -4.51 2.60 10.48
N VAL A 45 -3.85 2.22 11.56
CA VAL A 45 -4.47 2.00 12.86
C VAL A 45 -3.85 2.97 13.86
N ALA A 46 -4.70 3.73 14.54
CA ALA A 46 -4.26 4.72 15.52
C ALA A 46 -5.10 4.56 16.79
N ARG A 47 -4.73 3.60 17.60
CA ARG A 47 -5.39 3.28 18.88
C ARG A 47 -4.40 3.51 20.01
N PRO A 48 -4.86 3.71 21.25
CA PRO A 48 -3.94 3.97 22.34
C PRO A 48 -2.83 2.95 22.54
N SER A 49 -3.12 1.69 22.30
CA SER A 49 -2.14 0.61 22.49
C SER A 49 -1.74 -0.08 21.20
N LEU A 50 -2.15 0.46 20.07
CA LEU A 50 -1.82 -0.15 18.77
C LEU A 50 -1.75 0.93 17.70
N GLN A 51 -0.56 1.23 17.25
CA GLN A 51 -0.36 2.22 16.19
C GLN A 51 0.45 1.58 15.08
N LEU A 52 -0.16 1.50 13.89
CA LEU A 52 0.47 0.89 12.73
C LEU A 52 0.21 1.74 11.50
N SER A 53 1.21 1.90 10.67
CA SER A 53 1.00 2.48 9.35
C SER A 53 0.15 1.54 8.50
N ALA A 54 -0.50 2.06 7.49
CA ALA A 54 -1.26 1.22 6.57
C ALA A 54 -0.36 0.21 5.85
N VAL A 55 0.87 0.59 5.55
CA VAL A 55 1.86 -0.33 4.97
C VAL A 55 2.14 -1.48 5.93
N ALA A 56 2.40 -1.17 7.20
CA ALA A 56 2.70 -2.21 8.20
C ALA A 56 1.53 -3.19 8.35
N VAL A 57 0.30 -2.67 8.41
CA VAL A 57 -0.90 -3.51 8.50
C VAL A 57 -0.99 -4.45 7.30
N THR A 58 -0.85 -3.90 6.10
CA THR A 58 -1.08 -4.66 4.87
C THR A 58 0.02 -5.69 4.61
N VAL A 59 1.26 -5.32 4.87
CA VAL A 59 2.38 -6.27 4.77
C VAL A 59 2.21 -7.40 5.80
N ALA A 60 1.81 -7.06 7.03
CA ALA A 60 1.56 -8.08 8.04
C ALA A 60 0.46 -9.06 7.61
N MET A 61 -0.59 -8.56 6.97
CA MET A 61 -1.65 -9.42 6.42
C MET A 61 -1.09 -10.40 5.39
N ALA A 62 -0.28 -9.91 4.46
CA ALA A 62 0.33 -10.76 3.45
C ALA A 62 1.25 -11.81 4.06
N VAL A 63 2.12 -11.38 4.97
CA VAL A 63 3.05 -12.29 5.66
C VAL A 63 2.29 -13.35 6.43
N SER A 64 1.29 -12.96 7.21
CA SER A 64 0.54 -13.90 8.04
C SER A 64 -0.36 -14.82 7.22
N SER A 65 -0.60 -14.49 5.97
CA SER A 65 -1.36 -15.33 5.05
C SER A 65 -0.46 -16.28 4.25
N GLY A 66 0.84 -16.25 4.46
CA GLY A 66 1.78 -17.14 3.78
C GLY A 66 2.26 -16.65 2.43
N SER A 67 2.10 -15.36 2.14
CA SER A 67 2.60 -14.81 0.89
C SER A 67 4.13 -14.87 0.83
N GLY A 68 4.68 -15.11 -0.35
CA GLY A 68 6.12 -15.21 -0.56
C GLY A 68 6.80 -13.90 -0.99
N GLY A 69 6.05 -12.87 -1.27
CA GLY A 69 6.61 -11.59 -1.70
C GLY A 69 5.55 -10.71 -2.36
N LEU A 70 5.97 -9.52 -2.80
CA LEU A 70 5.05 -8.53 -3.38
C LEU A 70 5.49 -8.13 -4.78
N GLU A 71 4.52 -7.90 -5.66
CA GLU A 71 4.74 -7.38 -7.00
C GLU A 71 4.51 -5.87 -7.09
N ALA A 72 3.57 -5.34 -6.31
CA ALA A 72 3.23 -3.92 -6.36
C ALA A 72 2.53 -3.49 -5.08
N VAL A 73 2.71 -2.23 -4.75
CA VAL A 73 2.10 -1.61 -3.57
C VAL A 73 1.49 -0.28 -4.01
N VAL A 74 0.25 -0.01 -3.55
CA VAL A 74 -0.39 1.29 -3.71
C VAL A 74 -0.65 1.87 -2.32
N VAL A 75 -0.16 3.08 -2.08
CA VAL A 75 -0.40 3.82 -0.84
C VAL A 75 -1.30 5.01 -1.17
N LEU A 76 -2.47 5.06 -0.55
CA LEU A 76 -3.46 6.09 -0.80
C LEU A 76 -3.74 6.87 0.47
N GLY A 77 -3.66 8.18 0.35
CA GLY A 77 -3.98 9.03 1.48
C GLY A 77 -3.41 10.41 1.33
N GLY A 78 -3.63 11.22 2.33
CA GLY A 78 -3.35 12.59 2.17
C GLY A 78 -1.98 13.02 2.46
N ALA A 79 -1.25 12.26 3.12
CA ALA A 79 -0.35 13.01 3.88
C ALA A 79 1.07 12.95 3.55
N GLY A 80 1.42 12.62 2.54
CA GLY A 80 2.77 12.80 2.49
C GLY A 80 3.59 11.63 2.04
N ALA A 81 4.81 11.66 2.35
CA ALA A 81 5.77 10.67 1.91
C ALA A 81 5.53 9.32 2.56
N VAL A 82 5.72 8.28 1.81
CA VAL A 82 5.93 6.96 2.38
C VAL A 82 7.18 7.07 3.22
N LEU A 83 7.08 6.80 4.51
CA LEU A 83 8.18 6.95 5.44
C LEU A 83 9.25 5.90 5.17
N GLY A 84 10.50 6.23 5.51
CA GLY A 84 11.60 5.30 5.33
C GLY A 84 11.35 3.95 5.96
N ASN A 85 10.72 3.93 7.13
CA ASN A 85 10.37 2.69 7.80
C ASN A 85 9.39 1.84 6.98
N ASP A 86 8.45 2.47 6.31
CA ASP A 86 7.51 1.75 5.45
C ASP A 86 8.21 1.10 4.27
N LEU A 87 9.14 1.79 3.65
CA LEU A 87 9.94 1.20 2.58
C LEU A 87 10.80 0.05 3.11
N SER A 88 11.32 0.18 4.32
CA SER A 88 12.10 -0.90 4.95
C SER A 88 11.24 -2.12 5.23
N VAL A 89 10.00 -1.92 5.65
CA VAL A 89 9.05 -3.02 5.88
C VAL A 89 8.80 -3.78 4.57
N ILE A 90 8.57 -3.05 3.50
CA ILE A 90 8.34 -3.66 2.18
C ILE A 90 9.61 -4.39 1.71
N ARG A 91 10.75 -3.74 1.82
CA ARG A 91 12.03 -4.31 1.37
C ARG A 91 12.41 -5.56 2.14
N ASP A 92 12.20 -5.53 3.45
CA ASP A 92 12.52 -6.67 4.32
C ASP A 92 11.75 -7.91 3.90
N PHE A 93 10.49 -7.75 3.55
CA PHE A 93 9.64 -8.87 3.16
C PHE A 93 9.81 -9.24 1.68
N ALA A 94 9.81 -8.25 0.80
CA ALA A 94 9.66 -8.48 -0.64
C ALA A 94 10.91 -8.17 -1.45
N GLY A 95 11.97 -7.67 -0.81
CA GLY A 95 13.21 -7.32 -1.50
C GLY A 95 13.19 -5.94 -2.12
N GLU A 96 14.26 -5.61 -2.81
CA GLU A 96 14.41 -4.33 -3.49
C GLU A 96 13.65 -4.34 -4.82
N GLY A 97 13.29 -3.16 -5.30
CA GLY A 97 12.72 -3.00 -6.63
C GLY A 97 11.22 -3.16 -6.73
N VAL A 98 10.52 -3.33 -5.62
CA VAL A 98 9.05 -3.40 -5.66
C VAL A 98 8.50 -2.01 -5.90
N PRO A 99 7.67 -1.80 -6.94
CA PRO A 99 7.08 -0.49 -7.17
C PRO A 99 6.07 -0.14 -6.08
N VAL A 100 6.19 1.10 -5.58
CA VAL A 100 5.32 1.66 -4.57
C VAL A 100 4.71 2.92 -5.15
N HIS A 101 3.45 2.85 -5.53
CA HIS A 101 2.74 3.98 -6.14
C HIS A 101 2.00 4.75 -5.07
N ARG A 102 2.29 6.04 -4.97
CA ARG A 102 1.55 6.90 -4.05
C ARG A 102 0.44 7.60 -4.81
N VAL A 103 -0.76 7.50 -4.30
CA VAL A 103 -1.92 8.14 -4.91
C VAL A 103 -2.61 9.04 -3.89
N ASP A 104 -3.25 10.09 -4.39
CA ASP A 104 -4.02 10.99 -3.53
C ASP A 104 -5.39 10.40 -3.21
N ALA A 105 -6.17 11.12 -2.39
CA ALA A 105 -7.47 10.64 -1.96
C ALA A 105 -8.47 10.43 -3.11
N ARG A 106 -8.21 11.04 -4.25
CA ARG A 106 -9.02 10.86 -5.45
C ARG A 106 -8.58 9.66 -6.28
N GLY A 107 -7.47 9.04 -5.91
CA GLY A 107 -6.93 7.91 -6.64
C GLY A 107 -6.00 8.29 -7.79
N GLN A 108 -5.57 9.55 -7.83
CA GLN A 108 -4.64 10.01 -8.86
C GLN A 108 -3.21 9.80 -8.41
N LEU A 109 -2.38 9.35 -9.32
CA LEU A 109 -0.97 9.09 -9.03
C LEU A 109 -0.24 10.39 -8.69
N VAL A 110 0.44 10.41 -7.55
CA VAL A 110 1.30 11.50 -7.13
C VAL A 110 2.72 11.23 -7.61
N ASP A 111 3.26 10.07 -7.26
CA ASP A 111 4.57 9.61 -7.72
C ASP A 111 4.69 8.10 -7.49
N SER A 112 5.82 7.55 -7.90
CA SER A 112 6.15 6.14 -7.67
C SER A 112 7.56 6.04 -7.12
N LEU A 113 7.71 5.19 -6.11
CA LEU A 113 8.98 4.88 -5.47
C LEU A 113 9.26 3.40 -5.69
N THR A 114 10.44 2.95 -5.29
CA THR A 114 10.74 1.52 -5.23
C THR A 114 11.31 1.17 -3.86
N SER A 115 11.03 -0.02 -3.44
CA SER A 115 11.56 -0.52 -2.17
C SER A 115 13.07 -0.73 -2.18
#